data_2a2ccda9c37ba7ecfe207c3106f4b35a
#
_entry.id   2a2ccda9c37ba7ecfe207c3106f4b35a
#
_cell.length_a   1.000
_cell.length_b   1.000
_cell.length_c   1.000
_cell.angle_alpha   90.00
_cell.angle_beta   90.00
_cell.angle_gamma   90.00
#
_symmetry.space_group_name_H-M   'P 1'
#
loop_
_entity.id
_entity.type
_entity.pdbx_description
1 polymer ?
#
loop_
_entity_poly.entity_id
_entity_poly.type
_entity_poly.pdbx_seq_one_letter_code
_entity_poly.pdbx_strand_id
1 'polypeptide(L)'
;DAVKTGHAIAGPLTVGGGSTPASTLWWDGWTIGKNISDAEAEATFIAMSHAIRPEMLTDDTSHLAVWLIDGYQPTTDAAGVFAAAQAGTTPYPMLPYMGLLHSALGNELADFMQGKESAEQALADVEAAYRAAAIEKGFLQ
;
A
#
# COMPACT_ATOMS: atom_id res chain seq x y z
N ASP A 1 6.99 23.03 -2.26
CA ASP A 1 8.45 22.81 -2.10
C ASP A 1 8.90 22.77 -0.66
N ALA A 2 8.38 23.63 0.25
CA ALA A 2 8.71 23.58 1.69
C ALA A 2 8.33 22.23 2.34
N VAL A 3 7.24 21.60 1.90
CA VAL A 3 6.84 20.25 2.32
C VAL A 3 7.88 19.24 1.87
N LYS A 4 8.33 19.29 0.62
CA LYS A 4 9.31 18.35 0.05
C LYS A 4 10.69 18.45 0.74
N THR A 5 11.12 19.64 1.10
CA THR A 5 12.44 19.88 1.74
C THR A 5 12.42 19.75 3.26
N GLY A 6 11.25 19.79 3.89
CA GLY A 6 11.07 19.69 5.34
C GLY A 6 10.89 18.26 5.88
N HIS A 7 10.97 17.24 5.04
CA HIS A 7 10.78 15.84 5.44
C HIS A 7 12.09 15.09 5.62
N ALA A 8 12.11 14.20 6.61
CA ALA A 8 13.09 13.13 6.71
C ALA A 8 12.37 11.79 6.49
N ILE A 9 12.80 11.02 5.50
CA ILE A 9 12.26 9.69 5.21
C ILE A 9 13.11 8.67 5.96
N ALA A 10 12.45 7.87 6.80
CA ALA A 10 13.08 6.82 7.59
C ALA A 10 12.40 5.48 7.33
N GLY A 11 13.05 4.39 7.73
CA GLY A 11 12.43 3.06 7.75
C GLY A 11 11.29 3.00 8.78
N PRO A 12 10.42 1.97 8.69
CA PRO A 12 9.28 1.83 9.59
C PRO A 12 9.73 1.58 11.03
N LEU A 13 8.94 2.11 11.97
CA LEU A 13 9.08 1.78 13.39
C LEU A 13 8.68 0.32 13.62
N THR A 14 9.17 -0.27 14.71
CA THR A 14 8.75 -1.60 15.16
C THR A 14 7.84 -1.50 16.39
N VAL A 15 6.96 -2.47 16.59
CA VAL A 15 6.03 -2.50 17.72
C VAL A 15 6.64 -3.33 18.86
N GLY A 16 6.51 -2.81 20.09
CA GLY A 16 6.85 -3.56 21.31
C GLY A 16 8.30 -3.99 21.45
N GLY A 17 9.24 -3.29 20.80
CA GLY A 17 10.66 -3.64 20.83
C GLY A 17 11.01 -4.88 20.00
N GLY A 18 10.08 -5.38 19.21
CA GLY A 18 10.30 -6.48 18.26
C GLY A 18 11.03 -6.02 17.00
N SER A 19 11.25 -6.95 16.08
CA SER A 19 11.87 -6.70 14.75
C SER A 19 10.86 -6.50 13.62
N THR A 20 9.58 -6.80 13.85
CA THR A 20 8.55 -6.68 12.84
C THR A 20 8.16 -5.22 12.62
N PRO A 21 8.24 -4.70 11.40
CA PRO A 21 7.82 -3.34 11.10
C PRO A 21 6.33 -3.11 11.38
N ALA A 22 6.01 -1.98 12.01
CA ALA A 22 4.63 -1.49 12.18
C ALA A 22 4.17 -0.82 10.90
N SER A 23 4.13 -1.56 9.82
CA SER A 23 3.81 -1.08 8.49
C SER A 23 3.19 -2.20 7.67
N THR A 24 2.47 -1.84 6.63
CA THR A 24 1.87 -2.79 5.69
C THR A 24 2.57 -2.68 4.35
N LEU A 25 2.97 -3.81 3.77
CA LEU A 25 3.50 -3.86 2.43
C LEU A 25 2.35 -3.83 1.43
N TRP A 26 2.37 -2.86 0.55
CA TRP A 26 1.54 -2.79 -0.64
C TRP A 26 2.40 -3.10 -1.85
N TRP A 27 1.86 -3.88 -2.77
CA TRP A 27 2.48 -4.10 -4.07
C TRP A 27 1.39 -4.20 -5.12
N ASP A 28 1.66 -3.65 -6.28
CA ASP A 28 0.74 -3.58 -7.38
C ASP A 28 1.22 -4.46 -8.52
N GLY A 29 0.30 -4.98 -9.29
CA GLY A 29 0.58 -5.82 -10.44
C GLY A 29 -0.43 -5.58 -11.55
N TRP A 30 -0.01 -5.88 -12.75
CA TRP A 30 -0.92 -5.88 -13.90
C TRP A 30 -1.62 -7.22 -14.04
N THR A 31 -2.84 -7.17 -14.53
CA THR A 31 -3.63 -8.36 -14.83
C THR A 31 -4.13 -8.30 -16.25
N ILE A 32 -4.34 -9.47 -16.84
CA ILE A 32 -4.92 -9.60 -18.19
C ILE A 32 -6.35 -10.10 -18.05
N GLY A 33 -7.30 -9.40 -18.69
CA GLY A 33 -8.70 -9.79 -18.68
C GLY A 33 -8.92 -11.15 -19.32
N LYS A 34 -9.75 -12.00 -18.70
CA LYS A 34 -10.04 -13.34 -19.21
C LYS A 34 -10.87 -13.33 -20.52
N ASN A 35 -11.59 -12.27 -20.78
CA ASN A 35 -12.56 -12.15 -21.89
C ASN A 35 -11.98 -11.52 -23.16
N ILE A 36 -10.68 -11.72 -23.42
CA ILE A 36 -9.99 -11.29 -24.62
C ILE A 36 -9.49 -12.51 -25.39
N SER A 37 -9.11 -12.34 -26.66
CA SER A 37 -8.52 -13.42 -27.45
C SER A 37 -7.10 -13.77 -26.99
N ASP A 38 -6.65 -14.98 -27.30
CA ASP A 38 -5.30 -15.44 -27.00
C ASP A 38 -4.23 -14.53 -27.62
N ALA A 39 -4.46 -14.06 -28.84
CA ALA A 39 -3.54 -13.14 -29.53
C ALA A 39 -3.44 -11.76 -28.80
N GLU A 40 -4.56 -11.25 -28.31
CA GLU A 40 -4.57 -10.01 -27.50
C GLU A 40 -3.91 -10.22 -26.15
N ALA A 41 -4.13 -11.38 -25.51
CA ALA A 41 -3.50 -11.73 -24.25
C ALA A 41 -1.98 -11.83 -24.42
N GLU A 42 -1.50 -12.50 -25.47
CA GLU A 42 -0.07 -12.62 -25.77
C GLU A 42 0.56 -11.25 -26.05
N ALA A 43 -0.07 -10.43 -26.89
CA ALA A 43 0.43 -9.08 -27.18
C ALA A 43 0.49 -8.20 -25.93
N THR A 44 -0.53 -8.29 -25.07
CA THR A 44 -0.57 -7.58 -23.79
C THR A 44 0.55 -8.05 -22.86
N PHE A 45 0.75 -9.37 -22.72
CA PHE A 45 1.82 -9.92 -21.91
C PHE A 45 3.21 -9.49 -22.37
N ILE A 46 3.45 -9.47 -23.69
CA ILE A 46 4.70 -8.99 -24.28
C ILE A 46 4.92 -7.50 -23.93
N ALA A 47 3.87 -6.66 -24.06
CA ALA A 47 3.96 -5.25 -23.71
C ALA A 47 4.25 -5.02 -22.22
N MET A 48 3.56 -5.76 -21.33
CA MET A 48 3.80 -5.70 -19.88
C MET A 48 5.23 -6.14 -19.54
N SER A 49 5.69 -7.25 -20.12
CA SER A 49 7.06 -7.76 -19.91
C SER A 49 8.11 -6.79 -20.40
N HIS A 50 7.83 -6.07 -21.49
CA HIS A 50 8.71 -5.01 -21.99
C HIS A 50 8.79 -3.83 -21.01
N ALA A 51 7.68 -3.45 -20.38
CA ALA A 51 7.61 -2.28 -19.51
C ALA A 51 8.33 -2.46 -18.15
N ILE A 52 8.67 -3.70 -17.76
CA ILE A 52 9.36 -4.00 -16.50
C ILE A 52 10.79 -4.53 -16.69
N ARG A 53 11.38 -4.31 -17.86
CA ARG A 53 12.77 -4.72 -18.10
C ARG A 53 13.76 -3.77 -17.42
N PRO A 54 14.97 -4.23 -17.07
CA PRO A 54 16.00 -3.38 -16.46
C PRO A 54 16.31 -2.12 -17.27
N GLU A 55 16.22 -2.16 -18.59
CA GLU A 55 16.44 -1.02 -19.48
C GLU A 55 15.39 0.10 -19.31
N MET A 56 14.30 -0.19 -18.63
CA MET A 56 13.28 0.81 -18.28
C MET A 56 13.66 1.64 -17.05
N LEU A 57 14.69 1.25 -16.31
CA LEU A 57 15.23 2.01 -15.17
C LEU A 57 16.13 3.13 -15.69
N THR A 58 15.55 4.25 -16.03
CA THR A 58 16.24 5.47 -16.47
C THR A 58 16.06 6.58 -15.44
N ASP A 59 16.79 7.68 -15.58
CA ASP A 59 16.61 8.87 -14.72
C ASP A 59 15.17 9.41 -14.77
N ASP A 60 14.48 9.23 -15.91
CA ASP A 60 13.10 9.70 -16.10
C ASP A 60 12.05 8.75 -15.53
N THR A 61 12.36 7.49 -15.30
CA THR A 61 11.38 6.47 -14.90
C THR A 61 11.62 5.88 -13.51
N SER A 62 12.85 5.86 -13.02
CA SER A 62 13.21 5.25 -11.74
C SER A 62 12.52 5.91 -10.53
N HIS A 63 12.13 7.17 -10.65
CA HIS A 63 11.42 7.92 -9.58
C HIS A 63 9.90 7.74 -9.58
N LEU A 64 9.32 7.06 -10.59
CA LEU A 64 7.86 6.93 -10.73
C LEU A 64 7.25 5.89 -9.79
N ALA A 65 8.04 4.92 -9.33
CA ALA A 65 7.58 3.86 -8.44
C ALA A 65 8.76 3.27 -7.65
N VAL A 66 8.45 2.45 -6.65
CA VAL A 66 9.41 1.51 -6.06
C VAL A 66 9.37 0.24 -6.90
N TRP A 67 10.31 0.12 -7.81
CA TRP A 67 10.33 -0.94 -8.79
C TRP A 67 10.86 -2.26 -8.20
N LEU A 68 10.23 -3.37 -8.59
CA LEU A 68 10.74 -4.73 -8.32
C LEU A 68 11.59 -5.25 -9.50
N ILE A 69 12.24 -4.35 -10.20
CA ILE A 69 13.12 -4.65 -11.33
C ILE A 69 14.55 -4.84 -10.80
N ASP A 70 15.24 -5.85 -11.29
CA ASP A 70 16.64 -6.10 -10.92
C ASP A 70 17.52 -4.89 -11.25
N GLY A 71 18.38 -4.52 -10.30
CA GLY A 71 19.20 -3.32 -10.41
C GLY A 71 18.56 -2.00 -9.98
N TYR A 72 17.26 -1.99 -9.58
CA TYR A 72 16.63 -0.79 -9.05
C TYR A 72 17.36 -0.26 -7.82
N GLN A 73 17.61 1.05 -7.81
CA GLN A 73 18.14 1.77 -6.66
C GLN A 73 17.10 2.79 -6.19
N PRO A 74 16.69 2.72 -4.90
CA PRO A 74 15.67 3.64 -4.40
C PRO A 74 16.17 5.08 -4.41
N THR A 75 15.31 6.00 -4.81
CA THR A 75 15.54 7.43 -4.61
C THR A 75 15.46 7.75 -3.11
N THR A 76 15.93 8.94 -2.71
CA THR A 76 15.81 9.41 -1.32
C THR A 76 14.37 9.36 -0.83
N ASP A 77 13.42 9.71 -1.68
CA ASP A 77 11.99 9.74 -1.36
C ASP A 77 11.39 8.32 -1.22
N ALA A 78 11.98 7.32 -1.87
CA ALA A 78 11.56 5.92 -1.83
C ALA A 78 12.29 5.08 -0.76
N ALA A 79 13.30 5.62 -0.12
CA ALA A 79 14.18 4.88 0.79
C ALA A 79 13.43 4.19 1.95
N GLY A 80 12.42 4.87 2.54
CA GLY A 80 11.60 4.33 3.63
C GLY A 80 10.76 3.15 3.19
N VAL A 81 10.11 3.24 2.02
CA VAL A 81 9.29 2.15 1.46
C VAL A 81 10.16 0.95 1.09
N PHE A 82 11.31 1.19 0.50
CA PHE A 82 12.26 0.14 0.15
C PHE A 82 12.81 -0.57 1.39
N ALA A 83 13.18 0.18 2.43
CA ALA A 83 13.60 -0.38 3.71
C ALA A 83 12.49 -1.22 4.37
N ALA A 84 11.23 -0.77 4.33
CA ALA A 84 10.09 -1.52 4.82
C ALA A 84 9.92 -2.86 4.10
N ALA A 85 10.02 -2.86 2.77
CA ALA A 85 9.93 -4.08 1.96
C ALA A 85 11.05 -5.07 2.31
N GLN A 86 12.29 -4.59 2.46
CA GLN A 86 13.43 -5.44 2.83
C GLN A 86 13.36 -5.96 4.27
N ALA A 87 12.75 -5.22 5.19
CA ALA A 87 12.58 -5.63 6.58
C ALA A 87 11.51 -6.72 6.78
N GLY A 88 10.85 -7.19 5.74
CA GLY A 88 9.83 -8.23 5.82
C GLY A 88 8.50 -7.73 6.38
N THR A 89 8.11 -6.53 6.00
CA THR A 89 6.80 -5.96 6.34
C THR A 89 5.66 -6.89 5.89
N THR A 90 4.67 -7.08 6.75
CA THR A 90 3.52 -7.93 6.46
C THR A 90 2.70 -7.36 5.30
N PRO A 91 2.35 -8.15 4.29
CA PRO A 91 1.46 -7.71 3.22
C PRO A 91 0.11 -7.25 3.74
N TYR A 92 -0.51 -6.29 3.05
CA TYR A 92 -1.89 -5.92 3.32
C TYR A 92 -2.79 -7.17 3.25
N PRO A 93 -3.64 -7.42 4.26
CA PRO A 93 -4.46 -8.62 4.28
C PRO A 93 -5.42 -8.68 3.11
N MET A 94 -5.27 -9.71 2.25
CA MET A 94 -6.12 -9.91 1.06
C MET A 94 -7.40 -10.67 1.42
N LEU A 95 -8.22 -10.07 2.27
CA LEU A 95 -9.47 -10.64 2.75
C LEU A 95 -10.66 -9.80 2.22
N PRO A 96 -11.80 -10.44 1.86
CA PRO A 96 -12.91 -9.74 1.20
C PRO A 96 -13.48 -8.55 2.01
N TYR A 97 -13.37 -8.62 3.33
CA TYR A 97 -13.88 -7.61 4.25
C TYR A 97 -12.86 -6.52 4.62
N MET A 98 -11.59 -6.65 4.21
CA MET A 98 -10.56 -5.66 4.57
C MET A 98 -10.83 -4.29 3.98
N GLY A 99 -11.44 -4.21 2.79
CA GLY A 99 -11.86 -2.94 2.22
C GLY A 99 -12.87 -2.17 3.09
N LEU A 100 -13.72 -2.88 3.83
CA LEU A 100 -14.67 -2.26 4.77
C LEU A 100 -13.95 -1.65 5.97
N LEU A 101 -12.97 -2.37 6.53
CA LEU A 101 -12.13 -1.84 7.62
C LEU A 101 -11.30 -0.65 7.15
N HIS A 102 -10.70 -0.73 5.96
CA HIS A 102 -9.94 0.37 5.37
C HIS A 102 -10.80 1.64 5.24
N SER A 103 -12.04 1.48 4.74
CA SER A 103 -12.97 2.60 4.61
C SER A 103 -13.38 3.18 5.97
N ALA A 104 -13.66 2.32 6.96
CA ALA A 104 -13.99 2.77 8.32
C ALA A 104 -12.82 3.55 8.95
N LEU A 105 -11.58 3.05 8.85
CA LEU A 105 -10.38 3.77 9.30
C LEU A 105 -10.23 5.14 8.63
N GLY A 106 -10.41 5.21 7.31
CA GLY A 106 -10.29 6.46 6.55
C GLY A 106 -11.32 7.50 6.94
N ASN A 107 -12.53 7.08 7.31
CA ASN A 107 -13.62 7.96 7.68
C ASN A 107 -13.52 8.44 9.14
N GLU A 108 -13.27 7.53 10.08
CA GLU A 108 -13.42 7.80 11.51
C GLU A 108 -12.14 8.34 12.16
N LEU A 109 -10.96 8.15 11.58
CA LEU A 109 -9.71 8.69 12.16
C LEU A 109 -9.48 10.19 11.92
N ALA A 110 -10.30 10.83 11.09
CA ALA A 110 -10.08 12.21 10.67
C ALA A 110 -10.13 13.21 11.85
N ASP A 111 -11.07 13.05 12.76
CA ASP A 111 -11.24 13.96 13.90
C ASP A 111 -10.18 13.72 14.98
N PHE A 112 -9.73 12.48 15.19
CA PHE A 112 -8.56 12.20 16.01
C PHE A 112 -7.30 12.87 15.45
N MET A 113 -7.05 12.76 14.15
CA MET A 113 -5.89 13.39 13.50
C MET A 113 -5.90 14.92 13.59
N GLN A 114 -7.07 15.51 13.78
CA GLN A 114 -7.26 16.96 13.99
C GLN A 114 -7.26 17.36 15.49
N GLY A 115 -7.10 16.40 16.40
CA GLY A 115 -7.11 16.63 17.85
C GLY A 115 -8.49 16.96 18.42
N LYS A 116 -9.57 16.56 17.74
CA LYS A 116 -10.95 16.84 18.17
C LYS A 116 -11.52 15.76 19.08
N GLU A 117 -10.96 14.58 19.07
CA GLU A 117 -11.38 13.44 19.89
C GLU A 117 -10.19 12.62 20.37
N SER A 118 -10.42 11.67 21.30
CA SER A 118 -9.39 10.76 21.79
C SER A 118 -9.17 9.57 20.84
N ALA A 119 -8.02 8.92 20.96
CA ALA A 119 -7.72 7.71 20.21
C ALA A 119 -8.69 6.57 20.54
N GLU A 120 -9.10 6.46 21.82
CA GLU A 120 -10.07 5.46 22.28
C GLU A 120 -11.44 5.66 21.61
N GLN A 121 -11.89 6.91 21.50
CA GLN A 121 -13.17 7.22 20.83
C GLN A 121 -13.08 6.90 19.33
N ALA A 122 -12.05 7.38 18.66
CA ALA A 122 -11.84 7.12 17.23
C ALA A 122 -11.81 5.62 16.91
N LEU A 123 -11.11 4.81 17.71
CA LEU A 123 -11.06 3.37 17.51
C LEU A 123 -12.40 2.68 17.78
N ALA A 124 -13.18 3.18 18.74
CA ALA A 124 -14.54 2.68 18.98
C ALA A 124 -15.47 2.98 17.81
N ASP A 125 -15.36 4.16 17.21
CA ASP A 125 -16.15 4.57 16.06
C ASP A 125 -15.74 3.79 14.79
N VAL A 126 -14.43 3.54 14.59
CA VAL A 126 -13.93 2.63 13.53
C VAL A 126 -14.55 1.23 13.70
N GLU A 127 -14.51 0.65 14.91
CA GLU A 127 -15.08 -0.68 15.15
C GLU A 127 -16.59 -0.69 14.85
N ALA A 128 -17.33 0.31 15.31
CA ALA A 128 -18.77 0.40 15.09
C ALA A 128 -19.11 0.52 13.60
N ALA A 129 -18.43 1.39 12.87
CA ALA A 129 -18.60 1.57 11.43
C ALA A 129 -18.23 0.30 10.64
N TYR A 130 -17.11 -0.33 10.97
CA TYR A 130 -16.70 -1.59 10.35
C TYR A 130 -17.70 -2.71 10.59
N ARG A 131 -18.17 -2.91 11.84
CA ARG A 131 -19.16 -3.94 12.17
C ARG A 131 -20.48 -3.73 11.44
N ALA A 132 -20.97 -2.50 11.38
CA ALA A 132 -22.20 -2.17 10.65
C ALA A 132 -22.08 -2.52 9.15
N ALA A 133 -20.99 -2.11 8.52
CA ALA A 133 -20.72 -2.42 7.12
C ALA A 133 -20.54 -3.94 6.87
N ALA A 134 -19.88 -4.65 7.78
CA ALA A 134 -19.68 -6.09 7.67
C ALA A 134 -20.97 -6.89 7.83
N ILE A 135 -21.89 -6.45 8.70
CA ILE A 135 -23.24 -7.02 8.83
C ILE A 135 -24.05 -6.76 7.55
N GLU A 136 -24.07 -5.53 7.05
CA GLU A 136 -24.76 -5.18 5.80
C GLU A 136 -24.30 -6.04 4.62
N LYS A 137 -23.02 -6.37 4.55
CA LYS A 137 -22.44 -7.21 3.49
C LYS A 137 -22.49 -8.71 3.78
N GLY A 138 -23.02 -9.13 4.93
CA GLY A 138 -23.17 -10.54 5.30
C GLY A 138 -21.88 -11.22 5.77
N PHE A 139 -20.85 -10.47 6.14
CA PHE A 139 -19.61 -11.01 6.70
C PHE A 139 -19.69 -11.24 8.21
N LEU A 140 -20.60 -10.55 8.89
CA LEU A 140 -20.96 -10.73 10.30
C LEU A 140 -22.44 -10.96 10.46
N GLN A 141 -22.83 -11.60 11.58
CA GLN A 141 -24.24 -11.83 11.99
C GLN A 141 -24.53 -11.08 13.29
#